data_725b58526daca42a54176eb0ae8e8544
#
_entry.id   725b58526daca42a54176eb0ae8e8544
#
_cell.length_a   1.000
_cell.length_b   1.000
_cell.length_c   1.000
_cell.angle_alpha   90.00
_cell.angle_beta   90.00
_cell.angle_gamma   90.00
#
_symmetry.space_group_name_H-M   'P 1'
#
loop_
_entity.id
_entity.type
_entity.pdbx_description
1 polymer ?
#
loop_
_entity_poly.entity_id
_entity_poly.type
_entity_poly.pdbx_seq_one_letter_code
_entity_poly.pdbx_strand_id
1 'polypeptide(L)'
;MSMVNIEAIHVAINGIPILRGVSLALEAGKTTTLIGRNGAGKTTTLRALMGLLPMQSGTITLKGEEIGSTPAYRRAHQGIGYAPEDRRLVPTFTVEDNILLPALALNLPVAERTRRLEEVYELMPSLEVMRKRPGGGVSGGQGKMVALGRALMVAQYALVLDEPFQGLAPALALEYARTLGKLRHERPDLAMLITESTPALLEELADYTVQIERGEIQ
;
A
#
# COMPACT_ATOMS: atom_id res chain seq x y z
N MET A 1 7.95 -10.69 14.74
CA MET A 1 8.85 -11.22 13.67
C MET A 1 8.73 -10.30 12.48
N SER A 2 9.85 -9.82 11.94
CA SER A 2 9.81 -8.89 10.78
C SER A 2 9.27 -9.62 9.56
N MET A 3 8.24 -9.04 8.94
CA MET A 3 7.63 -9.53 7.70
C MET A 3 8.36 -8.96 6.48
N VAL A 4 8.66 -7.67 6.51
CA VAL A 4 9.47 -6.97 5.52
C VAL A 4 10.61 -6.28 6.26
N ASN A 5 11.84 -6.40 5.74
CA ASN A 5 12.97 -5.67 6.26
C ASN A 5 13.65 -4.90 5.12
N ILE A 6 13.85 -3.63 5.33
CA ILE A 6 14.54 -2.71 4.42
C ILE A 6 15.82 -2.29 5.15
N GLU A 7 16.99 -2.51 4.56
CA GLU A 7 18.27 -2.22 5.19
C GLU A 7 19.12 -1.33 4.30
N ALA A 8 19.42 -0.14 4.82
CA ALA A 8 20.36 0.84 4.26
C ALA A 8 20.18 1.07 2.74
N ILE A 9 18.92 1.19 2.28
CA ILE A 9 18.66 1.38 0.84
C ILE A 9 19.04 2.78 0.38
N HIS A 10 19.73 2.84 -0.76
CA HIS A 10 20.07 4.07 -1.47
C HIS A 10 19.35 4.08 -2.82
N VAL A 11 18.69 5.17 -3.13
CA VAL A 11 17.98 5.37 -4.41
C VAL A 11 18.31 6.74 -4.98
N ALA A 12 18.64 6.78 -6.26
CA ALA A 12 18.78 8.04 -7.00
C ALA A 12 17.78 8.07 -8.16
N ILE A 13 17.27 9.27 -8.45
CA ILE A 13 16.41 9.54 -9.62
C ILE A 13 17.14 10.58 -10.48
N ASN A 14 17.41 10.22 -11.73
CA ASN A 14 18.18 11.06 -12.67
C ASN A 14 19.53 11.54 -12.09
N GLY A 15 20.21 10.66 -11.36
CA GLY A 15 21.49 10.96 -10.73
C GLY A 15 21.40 11.73 -9.40
N ILE A 16 20.22 12.18 -9.01
CA ILE A 16 20.01 12.91 -7.75
C ILE A 16 19.68 11.91 -6.63
N PRO A 17 20.51 11.82 -5.55
CA PRO A 17 20.21 10.96 -4.41
C PRO A 17 18.94 11.39 -3.70
N ILE A 18 17.96 10.46 -3.61
CA ILE A 18 16.68 10.68 -2.94
C ILE A 18 16.62 9.94 -1.61
N LEU A 19 17.06 8.66 -1.58
CA LEU A 19 17.18 7.90 -0.33
C LEU A 19 18.66 7.67 -0.01
N ARG A 20 19.00 7.81 1.27
CA ARG A 20 20.39 7.83 1.76
C ARG A 20 20.53 6.90 2.96
N GLY A 21 20.46 5.57 2.71
CA GLY A 21 20.62 4.56 3.74
C GLY A 21 19.34 4.35 4.58
N VAL A 22 18.16 4.44 3.96
CA VAL A 22 16.88 4.21 4.65
C VAL A 22 16.79 2.77 5.14
N SER A 23 16.51 2.61 6.44
CA SER A 23 16.26 1.30 7.08
C SER A 23 14.91 1.33 7.78
N LEU A 24 14.10 0.28 7.57
CA LEU A 24 12.74 0.17 8.09
C LEU A 24 12.32 -1.29 8.20
N ALA A 25 11.70 -1.69 9.29
CA ALA A 25 11.14 -3.03 9.47
C ALA A 25 9.61 -2.96 9.57
N LEU A 26 8.92 -3.88 8.92
CA LEU A 26 7.48 -4.08 9.04
C LEU A 26 7.24 -5.41 9.75
N GLU A 27 6.59 -5.36 10.89
CA GLU A 27 6.26 -6.54 11.67
C GLU A 27 4.87 -7.09 11.31
N ALA A 28 4.73 -8.42 11.37
CA ALA A 28 3.44 -9.06 11.18
C ALA A 28 2.39 -8.52 12.14
N GLY A 29 1.20 -8.20 11.63
CA GLY A 29 0.07 -7.67 12.40
C GLY A 29 0.25 -6.26 12.93
N LYS A 30 1.31 -5.55 12.53
CA LYS A 30 1.62 -4.20 12.98
C LYS A 30 1.49 -3.18 11.87
N THR A 31 1.09 -1.99 12.26
CA THR A 31 1.05 -0.82 11.38
C THR A 31 2.25 0.08 11.64
N THR A 32 3.11 0.18 10.65
CA THR A 32 4.21 1.15 10.64
C THR A 32 3.81 2.35 9.81
N THR A 33 3.93 3.55 10.37
CA THR A 33 3.70 4.80 9.65
C THR A 33 5.03 5.47 9.33
N LEU A 34 5.22 5.85 8.06
CA LEU A 34 6.36 6.62 7.61
C LEU A 34 5.91 8.05 7.37
N ILE A 35 6.23 8.95 8.29
CA ILE A 35 5.83 10.35 8.24
C ILE A 35 6.97 11.24 7.74
N GLY A 36 6.61 12.30 7.05
CA GLY A 36 7.58 13.30 6.58
C GLY A 36 6.96 14.29 5.60
N ARG A 37 7.62 15.42 5.40
CA ARG A 37 7.16 16.47 4.47
C ARG A 37 7.11 15.94 3.03
N ASN A 38 6.39 16.67 2.15
CA ASN A 38 6.43 16.39 0.71
C ASN A 38 7.85 16.50 0.21
N GLY A 39 8.29 15.52 -0.60
CA GLY A 39 9.66 15.42 -1.08
C GLY A 39 10.67 14.80 -0.10
N ALA A 40 10.27 14.38 1.10
CA ALA A 40 11.18 13.77 2.06
C ALA A 40 11.70 12.38 1.66
N GLY A 41 11.03 11.68 0.72
CA GLY A 41 11.43 10.35 0.26
C GLY A 41 10.40 9.23 0.52
N LYS A 42 9.23 9.53 1.11
CA LYS A 42 8.18 8.55 1.45
C LYS A 42 7.78 7.69 0.24
N THR A 43 7.21 8.27 -0.79
CA THR A 43 6.80 7.58 -2.02
C THR A 43 7.97 6.85 -2.69
N THR A 44 9.18 7.42 -2.63
CA THR A 44 10.39 6.78 -3.16
C THR A 44 10.71 5.49 -2.40
N THR A 45 10.60 5.50 -1.07
CA THR A 45 10.76 4.31 -0.23
C THR A 45 9.76 3.21 -0.61
N LEU A 46 8.48 3.58 -0.76
CA LEU A 46 7.45 2.62 -1.18
C LEU A 46 7.71 2.08 -2.59
N ARG A 47 8.08 2.94 -3.53
CA ARG A 47 8.40 2.51 -4.91
C ARG A 47 9.63 1.62 -4.97
N ALA A 48 10.65 1.85 -4.15
CA ALA A 48 11.80 0.95 -4.02
C ALA A 48 11.38 -0.40 -3.45
N LEU A 49 10.58 -0.40 -2.36
CA LEU A 49 10.00 -1.63 -1.80
C LEU A 49 9.19 -2.40 -2.85
N MET A 50 8.45 -1.71 -3.71
CA MET A 50 7.65 -2.34 -4.77
C MET A 50 8.46 -2.69 -6.04
N GLY A 51 9.77 -2.41 -6.09
CA GLY A 51 10.62 -2.65 -7.26
C GLY A 51 10.29 -1.75 -8.46
N LEU A 52 9.59 -0.66 -8.22
CA LEU A 52 9.25 0.35 -9.23
C LEU A 52 10.39 1.34 -9.47
N LEU A 53 11.33 1.41 -8.54
CA LEU A 53 12.58 2.17 -8.66
C LEU A 53 13.76 1.25 -8.31
N PRO A 54 14.84 1.28 -9.09
CA PRO A 54 16.03 0.51 -8.78
C PRO A 54 16.74 1.11 -7.57
N MET A 55 17.28 0.24 -6.72
CA MET A 55 18.17 0.62 -5.64
C MET A 55 19.61 0.65 -6.16
N GLN A 56 20.43 1.57 -5.64
CA GLN A 56 21.87 1.62 -5.88
C GLN A 56 22.63 0.67 -4.94
N SER A 57 22.12 0.55 -3.69
CA SER A 57 22.65 -0.35 -2.66
C SER A 57 21.61 -0.58 -1.57
N GLY A 58 21.92 -1.47 -0.64
CA GLY A 58 21.02 -1.91 0.42
C GLY A 58 20.30 -3.20 0.06
N THR A 59 19.48 -3.71 0.98
CA THR A 59 18.74 -4.96 0.81
C THR A 59 17.26 -4.77 1.19
N ILE A 60 16.40 -5.54 0.55
CA ILE A 60 14.98 -5.66 0.93
C ILE A 60 14.66 -7.14 1.03
N THR A 61 14.15 -7.56 2.17
CA THR A 61 13.71 -8.95 2.37
C THR A 61 12.22 -9.01 2.71
N LEU A 62 11.57 -10.07 2.26
CA LEU A 62 10.21 -10.46 2.63
C LEU A 62 10.27 -11.85 3.26
N LYS A 63 9.86 -11.99 4.52
CA LYS A 63 9.94 -13.26 5.28
C LYS A 63 11.35 -13.88 5.29
N GLY A 64 12.37 -13.02 5.27
CA GLY A 64 13.78 -13.44 5.24
C GLY A 64 14.34 -13.75 3.85
N GLU A 65 13.51 -13.78 2.81
CA GLU A 65 13.97 -13.97 1.43
C GLU A 65 14.25 -12.60 0.77
N GLU A 66 15.40 -12.47 0.11
CA GLU A 66 15.76 -11.23 -0.57
C GLU A 66 14.89 -11.01 -1.82
N ILE A 67 14.27 -9.83 -1.88
CA ILE A 67 13.42 -9.41 -2.99
C ILE A 67 13.94 -8.18 -3.73
N GLY A 68 15.08 -7.62 -3.34
CA GLY A 68 15.63 -6.38 -3.91
C GLY A 68 15.76 -6.42 -5.43
N SER A 69 16.21 -7.53 -6.00
CA SER A 69 16.31 -7.77 -7.44
C SER A 69 15.03 -8.26 -8.11
N THR A 70 13.97 -8.57 -7.34
CA THR A 70 12.70 -9.06 -7.89
C THR A 70 11.97 -7.96 -8.65
N PRO A 71 11.60 -8.17 -9.92
CA PRO A 71 10.85 -7.19 -10.70
C PRO A 71 9.51 -6.82 -10.05
N ALA A 72 9.07 -5.58 -10.24
CA ALA A 72 7.86 -5.03 -9.63
C ALA A 72 6.60 -5.91 -9.85
N TYR A 73 6.40 -6.43 -11.07
CA TYR A 73 5.24 -7.26 -11.39
C TYR A 73 5.23 -8.59 -10.61
N ARG A 74 6.37 -9.09 -10.16
CA ARG A 74 6.46 -10.31 -9.34
C ARG A 74 6.22 -10.05 -7.86
N ARG A 75 6.34 -8.82 -7.36
CA ARG A 75 6.13 -8.52 -5.93
C ARG A 75 4.67 -8.68 -5.50
N ALA A 76 3.72 -8.46 -6.40
CA ALA A 76 2.32 -8.81 -6.17
C ALA A 76 2.12 -10.32 -6.00
N HIS A 77 2.83 -11.16 -6.77
CA HIS A 77 2.84 -12.63 -6.59
C HIS A 77 3.41 -13.05 -5.23
N GLN A 78 4.29 -12.24 -4.65
CA GLN A 78 4.87 -12.48 -3.33
C GLN A 78 3.96 -12.00 -2.19
N GLY A 79 2.73 -11.54 -2.50
CA GLY A 79 1.74 -11.17 -1.49
C GLY A 79 1.91 -9.77 -0.89
N ILE A 80 2.53 -8.85 -1.64
CA ILE A 80 2.60 -7.43 -1.28
C ILE A 80 1.54 -6.66 -2.06
N GLY A 81 0.52 -6.13 -1.36
CA GLY A 81 -0.47 -5.23 -1.94
C GLY A 81 0.00 -3.77 -1.88
N TYR A 82 -0.23 -3.00 -2.95
CA TYR A 82 0.16 -1.60 -3.02
C TYR A 82 -0.96 -0.71 -3.52
N ALA A 83 -1.30 0.32 -2.77
CA ALA A 83 -2.20 1.39 -3.18
C ALA A 83 -1.40 2.69 -3.32
N PRO A 84 -1.09 3.14 -4.56
CA PRO A 84 -0.37 4.38 -4.80
C PRO A 84 -1.26 5.61 -4.58
N GLU A 85 -0.63 6.75 -4.29
CA GLU A 85 -1.29 8.04 -4.09
C GLU A 85 -2.20 8.42 -5.27
N ASP A 86 -1.72 8.22 -6.52
CA ASP A 86 -2.40 8.55 -7.77
C ASP A 86 -3.47 7.53 -8.20
N ARG A 87 -3.79 6.55 -7.35
CA ARG A 87 -4.84 5.53 -7.50
C ARG A 87 -4.67 4.61 -8.72
N ARG A 88 -4.28 5.11 -9.88
CA ARG A 88 -4.08 4.40 -11.16
C ARG A 88 -5.23 3.48 -11.55
N LEU A 89 -6.46 3.99 -11.45
CA LEU A 89 -7.62 3.25 -11.94
C LEU A 89 -7.65 3.25 -13.46
N VAL A 90 -8.16 2.16 -14.03
CA VAL A 90 -8.49 2.08 -15.46
C VAL A 90 -9.88 2.74 -15.63
N PRO A 91 -9.98 3.90 -16.29
CA PRO A 91 -11.21 4.69 -16.30
C PRO A 91 -12.41 3.99 -16.97
N THR A 92 -12.14 3.16 -17.96
CA THR A 92 -13.15 2.41 -18.73
C THR A 92 -13.62 1.12 -18.06
N PHE A 93 -12.88 0.63 -17.05
CA PHE A 93 -13.25 -0.54 -16.27
C PHE A 93 -14.24 -0.13 -15.17
N THR A 94 -15.12 -1.06 -14.78
CA THR A 94 -15.96 -0.85 -13.61
C THR A 94 -15.12 -0.79 -12.32
N VAL A 95 -15.71 -0.35 -11.21
CA VAL A 95 -15.08 -0.43 -9.88
C VAL A 95 -14.68 -1.88 -9.57
N GLU A 96 -15.58 -2.84 -9.81
CA GLU A 96 -15.32 -4.27 -9.61
C GLU A 96 -14.17 -4.78 -10.46
N ASP A 97 -14.14 -4.44 -11.76
CA ASP A 97 -13.04 -4.85 -12.65
C ASP A 97 -11.69 -4.25 -12.20
N ASN A 98 -11.69 -2.99 -11.74
CA ASN A 98 -10.50 -2.37 -11.19
C ASN A 98 -9.99 -3.09 -9.94
N ILE A 99 -10.89 -3.55 -9.06
CA ILE A 99 -10.54 -4.31 -7.85
C ILE A 99 -9.99 -5.68 -8.24
N LEU A 100 -10.65 -6.39 -9.16
CA LEU A 100 -10.28 -7.73 -9.61
C LEU A 100 -8.98 -7.78 -10.42
N LEU A 101 -8.57 -6.67 -11.04
CA LEU A 101 -7.46 -6.62 -12.01
C LEU A 101 -6.18 -7.34 -11.55
N PRO A 102 -5.63 -7.13 -10.34
CA PRO A 102 -4.41 -7.83 -9.93
C PRO A 102 -4.64 -9.33 -9.73
N ALA A 103 -5.78 -9.75 -9.23
CA ALA A 103 -6.10 -11.17 -9.06
C ALA A 103 -6.24 -11.89 -10.41
N LEU A 104 -6.75 -11.19 -11.42
CA LEU A 104 -6.78 -11.68 -12.81
C LEU A 104 -5.35 -11.76 -13.38
N ALA A 105 -4.54 -10.74 -13.19
CA ALA A 105 -3.15 -10.72 -13.66
C ALA A 105 -2.30 -11.84 -13.03
N LEU A 106 -2.60 -12.20 -11.77
CA LEU A 106 -1.95 -13.31 -11.06
C LEU A 106 -2.55 -14.70 -11.43
N ASN A 107 -3.55 -14.76 -12.29
CA ASN A 107 -4.27 -15.99 -12.65
C ASN A 107 -4.82 -16.74 -11.42
N LEU A 108 -5.28 -16.02 -10.38
CA LEU A 108 -5.88 -16.65 -9.21
C LEU A 108 -7.12 -17.47 -9.63
N PRO A 109 -7.38 -18.63 -9.00
CA PRO A 109 -8.58 -19.42 -9.24
C PRO A 109 -9.85 -18.59 -9.02
N VAL A 110 -10.93 -18.90 -9.78
CA VAL A 110 -12.21 -18.16 -9.69
C VAL A 110 -12.72 -18.11 -8.25
N ALA A 111 -12.75 -19.26 -7.56
CA ALA A 111 -13.20 -19.34 -6.16
C ALA A 111 -12.40 -18.40 -5.23
N GLU A 112 -11.08 -18.32 -5.42
CA GLU A 112 -10.23 -17.44 -4.61
C GLU A 112 -10.47 -15.95 -4.94
N ARG A 113 -10.66 -15.61 -6.22
CA ARG A 113 -11.02 -14.24 -6.62
C ARG A 113 -12.35 -13.80 -6.01
N THR A 114 -13.36 -14.68 -6.07
CA THR A 114 -14.69 -14.41 -5.50
C THR A 114 -14.60 -14.21 -4.00
N ARG A 115 -13.95 -15.12 -3.27
CA ARG A 115 -13.74 -15.02 -1.82
C ARG A 115 -13.07 -13.70 -1.42
N ARG A 116 -11.96 -13.35 -2.08
CA ARG A 116 -11.24 -12.09 -1.78
C ARG A 116 -12.05 -10.85 -2.11
N LEU A 117 -12.85 -10.89 -3.18
CA LEU A 117 -13.73 -9.78 -3.54
C LEU A 117 -14.84 -9.60 -2.50
N GLU A 118 -15.43 -10.69 -2.01
CA GLU A 118 -16.41 -10.67 -0.92
C GLU A 118 -15.81 -10.06 0.35
N GLU A 119 -14.59 -10.47 0.75
CA GLU A 119 -13.87 -9.88 1.87
C GLU A 119 -13.64 -8.36 1.70
N VAL A 120 -13.32 -7.91 0.47
CA VAL A 120 -13.20 -6.48 0.17
C VAL A 120 -14.53 -5.76 0.34
N TYR A 121 -15.65 -6.35 -0.08
CA TYR A 121 -16.98 -5.75 0.07
C TYR A 121 -17.48 -5.77 1.52
N GLU A 122 -17.15 -6.79 2.29
CA GLU A 122 -17.43 -6.83 3.74
C GLU A 122 -16.67 -5.74 4.51
N LEU A 123 -15.42 -5.46 4.10
CA LEU A 123 -14.62 -4.37 4.65
C LEU A 123 -15.11 -2.99 4.20
N MET A 124 -15.56 -2.89 2.95
CA MET A 124 -15.94 -1.63 2.29
C MET A 124 -17.26 -1.77 1.51
N PRO A 125 -18.43 -1.84 2.20
CA PRO A 125 -19.74 -2.02 1.54
C PRO A 125 -20.06 -0.91 0.53
N SER A 126 -19.50 0.29 0.70
CA SER A 126 -19.66 1.39 -0.24
C SER A 126 -19.13 1.06 -1.64
N LEU A 127 -18.11 0.19 -1.76
CA LEU A 127 -17.59 -0.28 -3.04
C LEU A 127 -18.56 -1.22 -3.74
N GLU A 128 -19.24 -2.09 -3.01
CA GLU A 128 -20.23 -2.99 -3.57
C GLU A 128 -21.39 -2.22 -4.21
N VAL A 129 -21.89 -1.18 -3.51
CA VAL A 129 -22.97 -0.31 -4.02
C VAL A 129 -22.58 0.33 -5.36
N MET A 130 -21.31 0.67 -5.53
CA MET A 130 -20.82 1.32 -6.76
C MET A 130 -20.11 0.36 -7.74
N ARG A 131 -20.15 -0.96 -7.51
CA ARG A 131 -19.35 -1.95 -8.25
C ARG A 131 -19.43 -1.86 -9.77
N LYS A 132 -20.61 -1.46 -10.30
CA LYS A 132 -20.86 -1.34 -11.74
C LYS A 132 -20.52 0.05 -12.32
N ARG A 133 -20.14 1.02 -11.49
CA ARG A 133 -19.75 2.35 -11.99
C ARG A 133 -18.41 2.28 -12.72
N PRO A 134 -18.23 3.04 -13.82
CA PRO A 134 -16.92 3.18 -14.45
C PRO A 134 -15.92 3.83 -13.48
N GLY A 135 -14.68 3.36 -13.49
CA GLY A 135 -13.59 3.91 -12.67
C GLY A 135 -13.31 5.39 -12.90
N GLY A 136 -13.57 5.89 -14.12
CA GLY A 136 -13.50 7.32 -14.42
C GLY A 136 -14.63 8.16 -13.83
N GLY A 137 -15.73 7.54 -13.38
CA GLY A 137 -16.89 8.20 -12.79
C GLY A 137 -16.89 8.27 -11.26
N VAL A 138 -15.87 7.78 -10.58
CA VAL A 138 -15.75 7.86 -9.12
C VAL A 138 -15.04 9.13 -8.68
N SER A 139 -15.40 9.65 -7.49
CA SER A 139 -14.70 10.80 -6.91
C SER A 139 -13.24 10.44 -6.54
N GLY A 140 -12.43 11.46 -6.29
CA GLY A 140 -11.03 11.25 -5.87
C GLY A 140 -10.90 10.33 -4.66
N GLY A 141 -11.71 10.55 -3.65
CA GLY A 141 -11.70 9.74 -2.43
C GLY A 141 -12.28 8.34 -2.65
N GLN A 142 -13.37 8.20 -3.41
CA GLN A 142 -13.88 6.88 -3.80
C GLN A 142 -12.83 6.09 -4.59
N GLY A 143 -12.06 6.75 -5.45
CA GLY A 143 -10.95 6.12 -6.16
C GLY A 143 -9.84 5.62 -5.24
N LYS A 144 -9.59 6.27 -4.10
CA LYS A 144 -8.64 5.75 -3.08
C LYS A 144 -9.19 4.49 -2.39
N MET A 145 -10.49 4.43 -2.13
CA MET A 145 -11.14 3.20 -1.62
C MET A 145 -11.02 2.06 -2.63
N VAL A 146 -11.25 2.33 -3.92
CA VAL A 146 -11.06 1.32 -4.99
C VAL A 146 -9.60 0.85 -5.06
N ALA A 147 -8.64 1.77 -4.94
CA ALA A 147 -7.21 1.42 -4.93
C ALA A 147 -6.82 0.55 -3.71
N LEU A 148 -7.43 0.81 -2.54
CA LEU A 148 -7.28 -0.05 -1.37
C LEU A 148 -7.86 -1.45 -1.63
N GLY A 149 -9.11 -1.53 -2.11
CA GLY A 149 -9.73 -2.81 -2.46
C GLY A 149 -8.89 -3.62 -3.45
N ARG A 150 -8.36 -2.95 -4.48
CA ARG A 150 -7.44 -3.56 -5.44
C ARG A 150 -6.15 -4.09 -4.79
N ALA A 151 -5.56 -3.35 -3.87
CA ALA A 151 -4.36 -3.78 -3.16
C ALA A 151 -4.65 -4.99 -2.26
N LEU A 152 -5.82 -5.03 -1.60
CA LEU A 152 -6.25 -6.14 -0.75
C LEU A 152 -6.43 -7.45 -1.51
N MET A 153 -6.77 -7.40 -2.80
CA MET A 153 -6.90 -8.60 -3.63
C MET A 153 -5.62 -9.45 -3.69
N VAL A 154 -4.46 -8.86 -3.41
CA VAL A 154 -3.15 -9.54 -3.46
C VAL A 154 -2.35 -9.43 -2.16
N ALA A 155 -2.74 -8.57 -1.24
CA ALA A 155 -2.07 -8.40 0.04
C ALA A 155 -2.22 -9.66 0.91
N GLN A 156 -1.17 -10.46 0.98
CA GLN A 156 -1.11 -11.64 1.83
C GLN A 156 -0.21 -11.41 3.06
N TYR A 157 0.93 -10.76 2.87
CA TYR A 157 1.94 -10.54 3.90
C TYR A 157 2.15 -9.07 4.24
N ALA A 158 2.02 -8.20 3.23
CA ALA A 158 2.18 -6.77 3.45
C ALA A 158 1.17 -5.95 2.63
N LEU A 159 0.69 -4.86 3.22
CA LEU A 159 -0.13 -3.84 2.58
C LEU A 159 0.60 -2.51 2.68
N VAL A 160 0.84 -1.88 1.53
CA VAL A 160 1.60 -0.65 1.40
C VAL A 160 0.68 0.44 0.85
N LEU A 161 0.52 1.53 1.59
CA LEU A 161 -0.41 2.62 1.28
C LEU A 161 0.35 3.95 1.19
N ASP A 162 0.23 4.61 0.03
CA ASP A 162 0.91 5.88 -0.23
C ASP A 162 -0.06 7.04 -0.06
N GLU A 163 0.09 7.82 1.01
CA GLU A 163 -0.73 8.97 1.39
C GLU A 163 -2.25 8.73 1.25
N PRO A 164 -2.80 7.68 1.88
CA PRO A 164 -4.18 7.27 1.67
C PRO A 164 -5.21 8.31 2.08
N PHE A 165 -4.91 9.16 3.08
CA PHE A 165 -5.84 10.16 3.60
C PHE A 165 -5.76 11.51 2.88
N GLN A 166 -4.71 11.75 2.11
CA GLN A 166 -4.52 13.02 1.42
C GLN A 166 -5.69 13.34 0.48
N GLY A 167 -6.28 14.53 0.67
CA GLY A 167 -7.39 15.02 -0.18
C GLY A 167 -8.73 14.32 0.03
N LEU A 168 -8.88 13.51 1.10
CA LEU A 168 -10.18 12.95 1.47
C LEU A 168 -11.04 13.98 2.20
N ALA A 169 -12.35 13.97 1.89
CA ALA A 169 -13.34 14.63 2.73
C ALA A 169 -13.38 13.95 4.13
N PRO A 170 -13.66 14.69 5.22
CA PRO A 170 -13.58 14.16 6.58
C PRO A 170 -14.35 12.85 6.81
N ALA A 171 -15.58 12.77 6.28
CA ALA A 171 -16.40 11.57 6.42
C ALA A 171 -15.75 10.33 5.77
N LEU A 172 -15.16 10.50 4.58
CA LEU A 172 -14.49 9.42 3.86
C LEU A 172 -13.14 9.06 4.49
N ALA A 173 -12.43 10.03 5.06
CA ALA A 173 -11.22 9.78 5.83
C ALA A 173 -11.50 8.91 7.07
N LEU A 174 -12.60 9.18 7.78
CA LEU A 174 -13.05 8.35 8.90
C LEU A 174 -13.47 6.95 8.44
N GLU A 175 -14.19 6.82 7.31
CA GLU A 175 -14.52 5.51 6.74
C GLU A 175 -13.26 4.72 6.40
N TYR A 176 -12.28 5.36 5.76
CA TYR A 176 -11.00 4.74 5.42
C TYR A 176 -10.23 4.28 6.67
N ALA A 177 -10.16 5.13 7.70
CA ALA A 177 -9.50 4.79 8.96
C ALA A 177 -10.18 3.61 9.67
N ARG A 178 -11.52 3.59 9.71
CA ARG A 178 -12.30 2.47 10.26
C ARG A 178 -12.07 1.17 9.48
N THR A 179 -11.98 1.25 8.15
CA THR A 179 -11.66 0.11 7.29
C THR A 179 -10.29 -0.47 7.63
N LEU A 180 -9.26 0.38 7.81
CA LEU A 180 -7.92 -0.08 8.21
C LEU A 180 -7.93 -0.68 9.62
N GLY A 181 -8.66 -0.09 10.56
CA GLY A 181 -8.83 -0.64 11.92
C GLY A 181 -9.49 -2.02 11.92
N LYS A 182 -10.56 -2.18 11.13
CA LYS A 182 -11.23 -3.48 10.94
C LYS A 182 -10.30 -4.50 10.30
N LEU A 183 -9.61 -4.11 9.23
CA LEU A 183 -8.64 -4.96 8.54
C LEU A 183 -7.54 -5.46 9.47
N ARG A 184 -6.99 -4.59 10.32
CA ARG A 184 -5.98 -4.94 11.32
C ARG A 184 -6.47 -6.03 12.29
N HIS A 185 -7.75 -5.96 12.68
CA HIS A 185 -8.37 -6.95 13.56
C HIS A 185 -8.61 -8.29 12.85
N GLU A 186 -9.08 -8.26 11.61
CA GLU A 186 -9.41 -9.44 10.81
C GLU A 186 -8.18 -10.14 10.20
N ARG A 187 -7.10 -9.40 9.99
CA ARG A 187 -5.85 -9.90 9.39
C ARG A 187 -4.66 -9.66 10.32
N PRO A 188 -4.59 -10.39 11.46
CA PRO A 188 -3.57 -10.18 12.49
C PRO A 188 -2.13 -10.50 12.05
N ASP A 189 -1.95 -11.14 10.90
CA ASP A 189 -0.63 -11.45 10.32
C ASP A 189 -0.19 -10.45 9.24
N LEU A 190 -1.09 -9.54 8.83
CA LEU A 190 -0.79 -8.59 7.76
C LEU A 190 0.04 -7.42 8.30
N ALA A 191 1.25 -7.22 7.77
CA ALA A 191 2.04 -6.04 8.05
C ALA A 191 1.53 -4.85 7.22
N MET A 192 1.38 -3.67 7.81
CA MET A 192 0.97 -2.48 7.09
C MET A 192 2.05 -1.40 7.12
N LEU A 193 2.32 -0.79 5.96
CA LEU A 193 3.13 0.41 5.83
C LEU A 193 2.28 1.53 5.24
N ILE A 194 2.13 2.62 5.98
CA ILE A 194 1.34 3.78 5.56
C ILE A 194 2.24 5.01 5.55
N THR A 195 2.28 5.72 4.43
CA THR A 195 2.96 7.02 4.39
C THR A 195 1.97 8.15 4.57
N GLU A 196 2.33 9.18 5.32
CA GLU A 196 1.54 10.40 5.44
C GLU A 196 2.42 11.64 5.71
N SER A 197 1.92 12.78 5.27
CA SER A 197 2.53 14.06 5.57
C SER A 197 2.03 14.65 6.89
N THR A 198 0.81 14.25 7.32
CA THR A 198 0.18 14.71 8.57
C THR A 198 -0.37 13.50 9.32
N PRO A 199 0.17 13.15 10.50
CA PRO A 199 -0.12 11.89 11.18
C PRO A 199 -1.46 11.83 11.93
N ALA A 200 -2.21 12.92 12.06
CA ALA A 200 -3.35 13.05 12.98
C ALA A 200 -4.41 11.93 12.88
N LEU A 201 -4.64 11.35 11.68
CA LEU A 201 -5.58 10.25 11.49
C LEU A 201 -4.96 8.86 11.71
N LEU A 202 -3.65 8.80 11.91
CA LEU A 202 -2.90 7.56 12.08
C LEU A 202 -2.54 7.25 13.53
N GLU A 203 -2.71 8.20 14.45
CA GLU A 203 -2.31 8.05 15.86
C GLU A 203 -2.92 6.82 16.52
N GLU A 204 -4.19 6.50 16.21
CA GLU A 204 -4.88 5.32 16.75
C GLU A 204 -4.55 4.02 15.97
N LEU A 205 -4.02 4.13 14.75
CA LEU A 205 -3.71 2.99 13.88
C LEU A 205 -2.25 2.56 13.97
N ALA A 206 -1.35 3.49 14.29
CA ALA A 206 0.09 3.25 14.26
C ALA A 206 0.59 2.50 15.49
N ASP A 207 1.26 1.37 15.28
CA ASP A 207 2.07 0.73 16.32
C ASP A 207 3.47 1.35 16.37
N TYR A 208 4.01 1.72 15.20
CA TYR A 208 5.31 2.34 15.05
C TYR A 208 5.21 3.56 14.13
N THR A 209 5.83 4.65 14.55
CA THR A 209 5.95 5.86 13.74
C THR A 209 7.41 6.16 13.48
N VAL A 210 7.77 6.24 12.22
CA VAL A 210 9.13 6.51 11.74
C VAL A 210 9.09 7.82 10.95
N GLN A 211 10.02 8.71 11.25
CA GLN A 211 10.12 9.98 10.53
C GLN A 211 11.20 9.91 9.46
N ILE A 212 10.88 10.37 8.24
CA ILE A 212 11.85 10.53 7.17
C ILE A 212 12.02 12.01 6.83
N GLU A 213 13.27 12.45 6.76
CA GLU A 213 13.63 13.79 6.31
C GLU A 213 14.80 13.73 5.34
N ARG A 214 14.68 14.39 4.17
CA ARG A 214 15.73 14.47 3.15
C ARG A 214 16.33 13.11 2.75
N GLY A 215 15.49 12.08 2.76
CA GLY A 215 15.89 10.72 2.36
C GLY A 215 16.60 9.90 3.45
N GLU A 216 16.56 10.34 4.70
CA GLU A 216 17.14 9.65 5.86
C GLU A 216 16.08 9.46 6.95
N ILE A 217 16.16 8.34 7.68
CA ILE A 217 15.34 8.08 8.88
C ILE A 217 15.96 8.84 10.05
N GLN A 218 15.09 9.48 10.86
CA GLN A 218 15.47 10.28 12.02
C GLN A 218 15.38 9.49 13.31
#